data_e04dba2e87b990b3658c87e4d79351b5
#
_entry.id   e04dba2e87b990b3658c87e4d79351b5
#
_cell.length_a   1.000
_cell.length_b   1.000
_cell.length_c   1.000
_cell.angle_alpha   90.00
_cell.angle_beta   90.00
_cell.angle_gamma   90.00
#
_symmetry.space_group_name_H-M   'P 1'
#
loop_
_entity.id
_entity.type
_entity.pdbx_description
1 polymer ?
#
loop_
_entity_poly.entity_id
_entity_poly.type
_entity_poly.pdbx_seq_one_letter_code
_entity_poly.pdbx_strand_id
1 'polypeptide(L)'
;SSQAFAAVTFGDTELTYGGYIKLDTMWTDTSDGQMATGVGRDFYVPGVIPVGGEGESATFDAHARQSRFFLKTATTLDNGKKINGTLEFDMMSTYPIGDERISNGYAPELRHAFLTYDNWLMGQTWSTFMDLASLPDSLDFIGNTDGAIFARQAQVRYTSGGWQVALENPETTVTPNTGGARIVTDDNSVPDVVVKYNHADSWGSLAVAVMARQLAIESGGMDDNTNGYAVSLSGKYNVSATDDIRFTVNSGEGLGRYIGLNTSNDAVLDAAGKLDAIKVTGYALAYKHAWADKWRSSLIYSAQHIDND
;
A
#
# COMPACT_ATOMS: atom_id res chain seq x y z
N SER A 1 11.59 -5.48 17.12
CA SER A 1 11.73 -4.04 17.45
C SER A 1 10.90 -3.73 18.69
N SER A 2 11.57 -3.31 19.77
CA SER A 2 10.90 -2.73 20.94
C SER A 2 10.39 -1.35 20.57
N GLN A 3 9.08 -1.17 20.48
CA GLN A 3 8.49 0.17 20.36
C GLN A 3 8.55 0.83 21.75
N ALA A 4 9.15 2.01 21.83
CA ALA A 4 9.10 2.83 23.02
C ALA A 4 7.82 3.68 22.97
N PHE A 5 7.02 3.62 24.03
CA PHE A 5 5.82 4.44 24.18
C PHE A 5 6.00 5.34 25.39
N ALA A 6 5.68 6.60 25.23
CA ALA A 6 5.51 7.52 26.34
C ALA A 6 4.14 8.18 26.21
N ALA A 7 3.42 8.33 27.31
CA ALA A 7 2.13 8.98 27.35
C ALA A 7 2.21 10.22 28.25
N VAL A 8 1.58 11.31 27.83
CA VAL A 8 1.46 12.56 28.57
C VAL A 8 0.01 13.02 28.50
N THR A 9 -0.56 13.45 29.62
CA THR A 9 -1.95 13.91 29.67
C THR A 9 -2.01 15.43 29.74
N PHE A 10 -2.84 16.03 28.90
CA PHE A 10 -3.14 17.47 28.87
C PHE A 10 -4.67 17.66 28.96
N GLY A 11 -5.19 17.99 30.12
CA GLY A 11 -6.63 18.06 30.37
C GLY A 11 -7.29 16.70 30.05
N ASP A 12 -8.28 16.69 29.16
CA ASP A 12 -9.03 15.50 28.74
C ASP A 12 -8.36 14.73 27.57
N THR A 13 -7.16 15.15 27.17
CA THR A 13 -6.41 14.55 26.05
C THR A 13 -5.18 13.81 26.56
N GLU A 14 -5.11 12.51 26.24
CA GLU A 14 -3.91 11.70 26.34
C GLU A 14 -3.12 11.76 25.03
N LEU A 15 -1.84 12.12 25.09
CA LEU A 15 -0.90 12.10 23.98
C LEU A 15 0.06 10.92 24.15
N THR A 16 0.09 10.00 23.19
CA THR A 16 1.07 8.91 23.11
C THR A 16 2.00 9.17 21.92
N TYR A 17 3.30 9.04 22.13
CA TYR A 17 4.28 9.11 21.04
C TYR A 17 5.25 7.93 21.09
N GLY A 18 5.80 7.59 19.94
CA GLY A 18 6.74 6.48 19.85
C GLY A 18 7.26 6.28 18.44
N GLY A 19 7.87 5.14 18.23
CA GLY A 19 8.46 4.77 16.94
C GLY A 19 9.59 3.76 17.09
N TYR A 20 10.38 3.64 16.04
CA TYR A 20 11.59 2.82 16.03
C TYR A 20 12.63 3.39 15.07
N ILE A 21 13.88 3.05 15.33
CA ILE A 21 15.00 3.25 14.41
C ILE A 21 15.30 1.91 13.76
N LYS A 22 15.43 1.89 12.43
CA LYS A 22 15.72 0.69 11.64
C LYS A 22 16.87 0.99 10.67
N LEU A 23 17.85 0.11 10.61
CA LEU A 23 18.87 0.07 9.57
C LEU A 23 18.57 -1.14 8.67
N ASP A 24 18.40 -0.90 7.40
CA ASP A 24 18.30 -1.92 6.36
C ASP A 24 19.63 -2.03 5.64
N THR A 25 20.04 -3.26 5.34
CA THR A 25 21.20 -3.56 4.51
C THR A 25 20.80 -4.56 3.45
N MET A 26 21.22 -4.30 2.21
CA MET A 26 20.83 -5.09 1.05
C MET A 26 22.03 -5.43 0.20
N TRP A 27 22.06 -6.64 -0.35
CA TRP A 27 22.91 -7.04 -1.46
C TRP A 27 21.99 -7.45 -2.59
N THR A 28 22.10 -6.74 -3.71
CA THR A 28 21.25 -6.97 -4.88
C THR A 28 22.12 -7.38 -6.05
N ASP A 29 21.78 -8.52 -6.65
CA ASP A 29 22.39 -9.06 -7.85
C ASP A 29 21.30 -9.26 -8.90
N THR A 30 21.50 -8.74 -10.11
CA THR A 30 20.50 -8.78 -11.18
C THR A 30 21.06 -9.52 -12.38
N SER A 31 20.25 -10.43 -12.96
CA SER A 31 20.60 -11.16 -14.19
C SER A 31 20.57 -10.30 -15.45
N ASP A 32 19.74 -9.24 -15.46
CA ASP A 32 19.33 -8.52 -16.65
C ASP A 32 19.38 -6.99 -16.51
N GLY A 33 20.55 -6.42 -16.28
CA GLY A 33 20.73 -4.98 -16.23
C GLY A 33 20.82 -4.39 -14.83
N GLN A 34 20.91 -3.09 -14.73
CA GLN A 34 21.12 -2.36 -13.49
C GLN A 34 19.78 -1.93 -12.89
N MET A 35 19.58 -2.26 -11.63
CA MET A 35 18.41 -1.81 -10.90
C MET A 35 18.52 -0.34 -10.52
N ALA A 36 17.44 0.42 -10.75
CA ALA A 36 17.38 1.82 -10.37
C ALA A 36 17.57 2.01 -8.86
N THR A 37 18.25 3.08 -8.46
CA THR A 37 18.43 3.45 -7.06
C THR A 37 17.15 4.01 -6.44
N GLY A 38 17.06 4.00 -5.11
CA GLY A 38 15.96 4.61 -4.36
C GLY A 38 14.81 3.65 -4.07
N VAL A 39 13.61 4.20 -3.88
CA VAL A 39 12.43 3.45 -3.40
C VAL A 39 12.07 2.24 -4.25
N GLY A 40 12.29 2.30 -5.56
CA GLY A 40 12.04 1.18 -6.47
C GLY A 40 12.86 -0.06 -6.12
N ARG A 41 14.16 0.13 -5.80
CA ARG A 41 15.06 -0.91 -5.31
C ARG A 41 14.68 -1.35 -3.90
N ASP A 42 14.40 -0.40 -3.00
CA ASP A 42 14.14 -0.68 -1.60
C ASP A 42 12.87 -1.52 -1.39
N PHE A 43 11.92 -1.47 -2.34
CA PHE A 43 10.69 -2.25 -2.34
C PHE A 43 10.67 -3.39 -3.35
N TYR A 44 11.71 -3.54 -4.16
CA TYR A 44 11.72 -4.46 -5.30
C TYR A 44 10.45 -4.32 -6.15
N VAL A 45 10.13 -3.05 -6.51
CA VAL A 45 8.94 -2.75 -7.31
C VAL A 45 9.04 -3.44 -8.67
N PRO A 46 8.07 -4.28 -9.07
CA PRO A 46 8.17 -5.08 -10.29
C PRO A 46 8.44 -4.26 -11.56
N GLY A 47 7.82 -3.09 -11.68
CA GLY A 47 7.97 -2.20 -12.82
C GLY A 47 9.37 -1.56 -12.99
N VAL A 48 10.28 -1.71 -12.01
CA VAL A 48 11.67 -1.19 -12.09
C VAL A 48 12.72 -2.30 -12.00
N ILE A 49 12.32 -3.57 -11.95
CA ILE A 49 13.23 -4.70 -12.07
C ILE A 49 13.69 -4.77 -13.53
N PRO A 50 15.00 -4.72 -13.81
CA PRO A 50 15.50 -4.68 -15.18
C PRO A 50 15.29 -6.03 -15.88
N VAL A 51 15.01 -5.97 -17.19
CA VAL A 51 14.89 -7.15 -18.08
C VAL A 51 15.59 -6.88 -19.41
N GLY A 52 16.22 -7.92 -19.97
CA GLY A 52 16.79 -7.88 -21.33
C GLY A 52 18.11 -7.12 -21.44
N GLY A 53 18.82 -6.86 -20.36
CA GLY A 53 20.13 -6.25 -20.33
C GLY A 53 21.25 -7.24 -19.99
N GLU A 54 22.48 -6.75 -19.84
CA GLU A 54 23.55 -7.51 -19.21
C GLU A 54 23.40 -7.47 -17.69
N GLY A 55 23.69 -8.57 -17.03
CA GLY A 55 23.64 -8.67 -15.56
C GLY A 55 24.59 -7.69 -14.87
N GLU A 56 24.24 -7.27 -13.69
CA GLU A 56 25.08 -6.44 -12.83
C GLU A 56 25.67 -7.30 -11.69
N SER A 57 26.92 -7.05 -11.34
CA SER A 57 27.50 -7.66 -10.14
C SER A 57 26.80 -7.19 -8.89
N ALA A 58 26.78 -8.04 -7.85
CA ALA A 58 26.13 -7.74 -6.60
C ALA A 58 26.55 -6.38 -6.02
N THR A 59 25.58 -5.53 -5.77
CA THR A 59 25.75 -4.21 -5.17
C THR A 59 25.29 -4.22 -3.71
N PHE A 60 26.02 -3.52 -2.86
CA PHE A 60 25.67 -3.31 -1.46
C PHE A 60 24.98 -1.96 -1.29
N ASP A 61 23.94 -1.94 -0.48
CA ASP A 61 23.27 -0.72 -0.07
C ASP A 61 22.83 -0.79 1.40
N ALA A 62 22.77 0.36 2.06
CA ALA A 62 22.29 0.48 3.43
C ALA A 62 21.60 1.83 3.68
N HIS A 63 20.46 1.79 4.34
CA HIS A 63 19.74 3.02 4.69
C HIS A 63 18.93 2.87 5.99
N ALA A 64 18.60 4.02 6.60
CA ALA A 64 17.76 4.09 7.80
C ALA A 64 16.36 4.66 7.52
N ARG A 65 15.91 4.67 6.25
CA ARG A 65 14.69 5.35 5.78
C ARG A 65 13.40 4.76 6.36
N GLN A 66 13.38 3.47 6.72
CA GLN A 66 12.23 2.82 7.34
C GLN A 66 12.04 3.18 8.83
N SER A 67 12.96 3.97 9.42
CA SER A 67 12.76 4.51 10.77
C SER A 67 11.46 5.29 10.82
N ARG A 68 10.66 5.04 11.86
CA ARG A 68 9.26 5.49 11.90
C ARG A 68 8.95 6.18 13.20
N PHE A 69 8.11 7.21 13.13
CA PHE A 69 7.63 7.98 14.25
C PHE A 69 6.12 8.14 14.20
N PHE A 70 5.48 8.15 15.35
CA PHE A 70 4.05 8.41 15.44
C PHE A 70 3.69 9.26 16.66
N LEU A 71 2.59 9.98 16.51
CA LEU A 71 1.85 10.64 17.57
C LEU A 71 0.41 10.14 17.56
N LYS A 72 -0.13 9.80 18.73
CA LYS A 72 -1.54 9.43 18.88
C LYS A 72 -2.17 10.26 19.97
N THR A 73 -3.40 10.70 19.76
CA THR A 73 -4.19 11.42 20.74
C THR A 73 -5.47 10.66 21.06
N ALA A 74 -5.91 10.73 22.31
CA ALA A 74 -7.22 10.25 22.74
C ALA A 74 -7.85 11.34 23.62
N THR A 75 -8.85 12.05 23.10
CA THR A 75 -9.57 13.11 23.81
C THR A 75 -10.92 12.59 24.25
N THR A 76 -11.20 12.65 25.55
CA THR A 76 -12.52 12.31 26.09
C THR A 76 -13.42 13.53 26.02
N LEU A 77 -14.60 13.38 25.40
CA LEU A 77 -15.61 14.41 25.26
C LEU A 77 -16.57 14.41 26.47
N ASP A 78 -17.31 15.49 26.67
CA ASP A 78 -18.29 15.64 27.74
C ASP A 78 -19.37 14.53 27.77
N ASN A 79 -19.65 13.94 26.62
CA ASN A 79 -20.59 12.83 26.46
C ASN A 79 -19.98 11.45 26.74
N GLY A 80 -18.71 11.41 27.21
CA GLY A 80 -17.98 10.19 27.51
C GLY A 80 -17.40 9.45 26.30
N LYS A 81 -17.65 9.90 25.08
CA LYS A 81 -17.06 9.33 23.86
C LYS A 81 -15.64 9.86 23.65
N LYS A 82 -14.87 9.14 22.83
CA LYS A 82 -13.49 9.54 22.52
C LYS A 82 -13.32 9.91 21.05
N ILE A 83 -12.58 10.98 20.81
CA ILE A 83 -11.97 11.26 19.50
C ILE A 83 -10.52 10.80 19.60
N ASN A 84 -10.09 9.91 18.70
CA ASN A 84 -8.70 9.51 18.63
C ASN A 84 -8.07 10.06 17.36
N GLY A 85 -6.87 10.60 17.47
CA GLY A 85 -6.06 11.06 16.35
C GLY A 85 -4.83 10.17 16.18
N THR A 86 -4.37 10.00 14.95
CA THR A 86 -3.12 9.32 14.63
C THR A 86 -2.37 10.11 13.56
N LEU A 87 -1.09 10.40 13.83
CA LEU A 87 -0.13 10.94 12.90
C LEU A 87 1.08 10.01 12.86
N GLU A 88 1.46 9.52 11.68
CA GLU A 88 2.63 8.65 11.50
C GLU A 88 3.39 9.02 10.23
N PHE A 89 4.72 9.00 10.31
CA PHE A 89 5.60 9.24 9.19
C PHE A 89 6.88 8.40 9.27
N ASP A 90 7.49 8.14 8.13
CA ASP A 90 8.85 7.60 7.96
C ASP A 90 9.61 8.42 6.90
N MET A 91 10.75 7.92 6.41
CA MET A 91 11.58 8.59 5.42
C MET A 91 11.59 7.84 4.08
N MET A 92 10.53 7.07 3.79
CA MET A 92 10.41 6.29 2.55
C MET A 92 9.78 7.09 1.39
N SER A 93 9.84 8.41 1.45
CA SER A 93 9.32 9.30 0.41
C SER A 93 9.98 9.02 -0.95
N THR A 94 9.15 9.03 -2.00
CA THR A 94 9.61 8.96 -3.38
C THR A 94 10.18 10.27 -3.88
N TYR A 95 9.83 11.40 -3.24
CA TYR A 95 10.25 12.75 -3.62
C TYR A 95 10.29 13.69 -2.41
N PRO A 96 11.31 14.56 -2.27
CA PRO A 96 12.57 14.56 -3.03
C PRO A 96 13.45 13.35 -2.70
N ILE A 97 14.19 12.87 -3.70
CA ILE A 97 15.17 11.80 -3.49
C ILE A 97 16.33 12.35 -2.67
N GLY A 98 16.74 11.61 -1.63
CA GLY A 98 17.92 11.94 -0.84
C GLY A 98 19.22 11.77 -1.62
N ASP A 99 20.29 12.40 -1.15
CA ASP A 99 21.62 12.31 -1.75
C ASP A 99 22.57 11.49 -0.83
N GLU A 100 22.77 10.24 -1.18
CA GLU A 100 23.64 9.30 -0.45
C GLU A 100 25.12 9.72 -0.48
N ARG A 101 25.55 10.47 -1.50
CA ARG A 101 26.96 10.92 -1.63
C ARG A 101 27.35 11.90 -0.54
N ILE A 102 26.41 12.67 0.02
CA ILE A 102 26.74 13.81 0.86
C ILE A 102 26.18 13.64 2.26
N SER A 103 24.87 13.61 2.42
CA SER A 103 24.25 13.73 3.75
C SER A 103 23.18 12.69 4.06
N ASN A 104 22.79 11.84 3.10
CA ASN A 104 21.63 10.95 3.21
C ASN A 104 20.36 11.65 3.71
N GLY A 105 20.16 12.90 3.26
CA GLY A 105 19.02 13.73 3.64
C GLY A 105 17.74 13.29 2.93
N TYR A 106 16.80 12.67 3.64
CA TYR A 106 15.52 12.22 3.11
C TYR A 106 14.38 13.04 3.71
N ALA A 107 13.32 13.24 2.91
CA ALA A 107 12.13 13.94 3.37
C ALA A 107 11.19 12.98 4.14
N PRO A 108 10.51 13.48 5.19
CA PRO A 108 9.45 12.75 5.85
C PRO A 108 8.30 12.46 4.86
N GLU A 109 7.79 11.24 4.88
CA GLU A 109 6.57 10.83 4.19
C GLU A 109 5.42 10.69 5.19
N LEU A 110 4.32 11.38 4.94
CA LEU A 110 3.10 11.22 5.72
C LEU A 110 2.45 9.88 5.41
N ARG A 111 2.50 8.96 6.36
CA ARG A 111 1.91 7.63 6.23
C ARG A 111 0.45 7.64 6.64
N HIS A 112 0.19 8.10 7.85
CA HIS A 112 -1.13 8.15 8.46
C HIS A 112 -1.37 9.52 9.07
N ALA A 113 -2.53 10.09 8.78
CA ALA A 113 -3.05 11.30 9.39
C ALA A 113 -4.58 11.20 9.41
N PHE A 114 -5.13 10.64 10.46
CA PHE A 114 -6.57 10.43 10.55
C PHE A 114 -7.07 10.57 11.99
N LEU A 115 -8.37 10.79 12.10
CA LEU A 115 -9.09 10.71 13.36
C LEU A 115 -10.20 9.65 13.29
N THR A 116 -10.56 9.13 14.48
CA THR A 116 -11.71 8.25 14.63
C THR A 116 -12.66 8.78 15.68
N TYR A 117 -13.95 8.65 15.43
CA TYR A 117 -15.03 8.94 16.34
C TYR A 117 -16.16 7.93 16.15
N ASP A 118 -16.48 7.17 17.20
CA ASP A 118 -17.39 6.02 17.11
C ASP A 118 -16.98 5.05 15.96
N ASN A 119 -17.90 4.87 15.01
CA ASN A 119 -17.74 4.00 13.86
C ASN A 119 -17.07 4.69 12.65
N TRP A 120 -16.73 5.97 12.77
CA TRP A 120 -16.19 6.78 11.69
C TRP A 120 -14.68 6.90 11.78
N LEU A 121 -14.03 6.84 10.62
CA LEU A 121 -12.66 7.24 10.39
C LEU A 121 -12.62 8.30 9.29
N MET A 122 -11.86 9.37 9.50
CA MET A 122 -11.71 10.48 8.55
C MET A 122 -10.22 10.88 8.47
N GLY A 123 -9.68 10.93 7.27
CA GLY A 123 -8.30 11.32 6.99
C GLY A 123 -7.53 10.28 6.18
N GLN A 124 -6.20 10.40 6.13
CA GLN A 124 -5.34 9.55 5.32
C GLN A 124 -4.89 8.30 6.10
N THR A 125 -5.16 7.13 5.53
CA THR A 125 -4.64 5.84 6.02
C THR A 125 -4.69 4.79 4.90
N TRP A 126 -4.40 3.54 5.22
CA TRP A 126 -4.53 2.44 4.28
C TRP A 126 -5.93 2.39 3.67
N SER A 127 -5.97 2.20 2.35
CA SER A 127 -7.21 1.97 1.63
C SER A 127 -8.04 0.88 2.32
N THR A 128 -9.35 1.04 2.30
CA THR A 128 -10.29 0.03 2.79
C THR A 128 -10.21 -1.25 1.94
N PHE A 129 -9.81 -1.13 0.67
CA PHE A 129 -9.62 -2.27 -0.23
C PHE A 129 -8.43 -3.15 0.16
N MET A 130 -7.45 -2.61 0.90
CA MET A 130 -6.30 -3.35 1.40
C MET A 130 -6.65 -4.20 2.64
N ASP A 131 -6.12 -5.43 2.72
CA ASP A 131 -6.18 -6.26 3.92
C ASP A 131 -4.80 -6.43 4.55
N LEU A 132 -4.58 -5.77 5.68
CA LEU A 132 -3.31 -5.86 6.42
C LEU A 132 -3.04 -7.24 7.01
N ALA A 133 -4.09 -8.04 7.27
CA ALA A 133 -3.93 -9.39 7.82
C ALA A 133 -3.31 -10.36 6.83
N SER A 134 -3.45 -10.09 5.53
CA SER A 134 -2.89 -10.91 4.44
C SER A 134 -1.43 -10.60 4.11
N LEU A 135 -0.84 -9.52 4.65
CA LEU A 135 0.57 -9.19 4.42
C LEU A 135 1.47 -10.23 5.09
N PRO A 136 2.48 -10.76 4.38
CA PRO A 136 3.39 -11.76 4.93
C PRO A 136 4.31 -11.18 6.01
N ASP A 137 4.86 -12.03 6.85
CA ASP A 137 5.96 -11.70 7.75
C ASP A 137 7.27 -11.76 6.94
N SER A 138 7.76 -10.62 6.50
CA SER A 138 8.92 -10.47 5.64
C SER A 138 9.93 -9.48 6.20
N LEU A 139 11.22 -9.62 5.85
CA LEU A 139 12.25 -8.60 6.06
C LEU A 139 12.13 -7.47 5.03
N ASP A 140 11.68 -7.79 3.83
CA ASP A 140 11.30 -6.80 2.84
C ASP A 140 10.12 -5.97 3.32
N PHE A 141 10.00 -4.73 2.83
CA PHE A 141 8.98 -3.78 3.30
C PHE A 141 7.55 -4.28 3.06
N ILE A 142 7.30 -4.95 1.93
CA ILE A 142 5.99 -5.47 1.54
C ILE A 142 5.98 -7.01 1.50
N GLY A 143 6.96 -7.61 0.83
CA GLY A 143 7.17 -9.05 0.70
C GLY A 143 6.42 -9.72 -0.44
N ASN A 144 5.22 -9.29 -0.77
CA ASN A 144 4.37 -9.83 -1.83
C ASN A 144 3.94 -8.73 -2.83
N THR A 145 4.88 -7.86 -3.21
CA THR A 145 4.65 -6.61 -3.94
C THR A 145 3.76 -6.78 -5.17
N ASP A 146 4.01 -7.80 -6.01
CA ASP A 146 3.27 -8.03 -7.26
C ASP A 146 1.77 -8.22 -7.03
N GLY A 147 1.40 -9.02 -6.03
CA GLY A 147 0.01 -9.36 -5.73
C GLY A 147 -0.65 -8.46 -4.69
N ALA A 148 0.09 -7.54 -4.07
CA ALA A 148 -0.40 -6.74 -2.96
C ALA A 148 -1.20 -5.53 -3.42
N ILE A 149 -2.34 -5.32 -2.77
CA ILE A 149 -2.96 -3.99 -2.70
C ILE A 149 -2.15 -3.19 -1.69
N PHE A 150 -1.57 -2.07 -2.14
CA PHE A 150 -0.71 -1.24 -1.31
C PHE A 150 -0.93 0.24 -1.63
N ALA A 151 -1.97 0.82 -1.05
CA ALA A 151 -2.33 2.21 -1.25
C ALA A 151 -2.75 2.85 0.07
N ARG A 152 -2.31 4.10 0.28
CA ARG A 152 -2.77 4.99 1.37
C ARG A 152 -3.39 6.21 0.73
N GLN A 153 -4.55 6.62 1.23
CA GLN A 153 -5.23 7.79 0.71
C GLN A 153 -6.18 8.42 1.72
N ALA A 154 -6.55 9.67 1.46
CA ALA A 154 -7.57 10.36 2.21
C ALA A 154 -8.92 9.66 2.00
N GLN A 155 -9.66 9.49 3.07
CA GLN A 155 -10.94 8.77 3.04
C GLN A 155 -11.85 9.15 4.19
N VAL A 156 -13.14 8.87 3.99
CA VAL A 156 -14.13 8.76 5.05
C VAL A 156 -14.62 7.31 5.05
N ARG A 157 -14.48 6.63 6.18
CA ARG A 157 -14.86 5.22 6.36
C ARG A 157 -15.84 5.07 7.51
N TYR A 158 -16.90 4.31 7.29
CA TYR A 158 -17.80 3.84 8.32
C TYR A 158 -17.62 2.35 8.55
N THR A 159 -17.50 1.93 9.82
CA THR A 159 -17.33 0.52 10.20
C THR A 159 -18.45 0.09 11.13
N SER A 160 -19.12 -1.03 10.83
CA SER A 160 -20.15 -1.60 11.69
C SER A 160 -20.10 -3.13 11.64
N GLY A 161 -19.84 -3.77 12.77
CA GLY A 161 -19.54 -5.19 12.80
C GLY A 161 -18.35 -5.54 11.91
N GLY A 162 -18.51 -6.52 11.02
CA GLY A 162 -17.48 -6.89 10.04
C GLY A 162 -17.47 -6.00 8.79
N TRP A 163 -18.45 -5.13 8.59
CA TRP A 163 -18.60 -4.31 7.39
C TRP A 163 -17.87 -2.98 7.49
N GLN A 164 -17.27 -2.60 6.39
CA GLN A 164 -16.65 -1.28 6.16
C GLN A 164 -17.14 -0.72 4.82
N VAL A 165 -17.51 0.55 4.83
CA VAL A 165 -17.85 1.32 3.61
C VAL A 165 -17.00 2.58 3.62
N ALA A 166 -16.32 2.87 2.53
CA ALA A 166 -15.46 4.04 2.41
C ALA A 166 -15.67 4.79 1.11
N LEU A 167 -15.51 6.10 1.20
CA LEU A 167 -15.30 7.01 0.09
C LEU A 167 -13.83 7.45 0.16
N GLU A 168 -13.07 7.14 -0.89
CA GLU A 168 -11.63 7.35 -0.94
C GLU A 168 -11.28 8.35 -2.04
N ASN A 169 -10.16 9.07 -1.85
CA ASN A 169 -9.69 10.06 -2.81
C ASN A 169 -9.36 9.39 -4.14
N PRO A 170 -9.99 9.80 -5.25
CA PRO A 170 -9.72 9.24 -6.56
C PRO A 170 -8.44 9.84 -7.17
N GLU A 171 -7.86 9.11 -8.09
CA GLU A 171 -6.78 9.53 -8.97
C GLU A 171 -6.68 8.52 -10.11
N THR A 172 -6.31 8.93 -11.31
CA THR A 172 -6.23 8.05 -12.47
C THR A 172 -4.81 8.05 -13.03
N THR A 173 -4.29 6.87 -13.35
CA THR A 173 -3.02 6.70 -14.05
C THR A 173 -3.26 6.13 -15.43
N VAL A 174 -2.69 6.79 -16.46
CA VAL A 174 -3.00 6.52 -17.86
C VAL A 174 -1.73 6.25 -18.67
N THR A 175 -1.76 5.22 -19.51
CA THR A 175 -0.75 4.95 -20.54
C THR A 175 -1.13 5.74 -21.80
N PRO A 176 -0.27 6.67 -22.29
CA PRO A 176 -0.53 7.40 -23.53
C PRO A 176 -0.52 6.45 -24.73
N ASN A 177 -1.40 6.68 -25.71
CA ASN A 177 -1.44 5.91 -26.96
C ASN A 177 -0.12 5.92 -27.76
N THR A 178 0.61 7.03 -27.71
CA THR A 178 1.89 7.16 -28.42
C THR A 178 3.08 6.61 -27.66
N GLY A 179 2.84 5.96 -26.52
CA GLY A 179 3.89 5.60 -25.56
C GLY A 179 4.44 6.84 -24.83
N GLY A 180 5.43 6.61 -23.97
CA GLY A 180 6.06 7.67 -23.19
C GLY A 180 5.73 7.60 -21.70
N ALA A 181 5.89 8.72 -21.00
CA ALA A 181 5.68 8.78 -19.57
C ALA A 181 4.21 8.61 -19.20
N ARG A 182 3.97 7.94 -18.08
CA ARG A 182 2.66 7.84 -17.43
C ARG A 182 2.04 9.23 -17.25
N ILE A 183 0.76 9.35 -17.57
CA ILE A 183 -0.04 10.51 -17.17
C ILE A 183 -0.68 10.18 -15.82
N VAL A 184 -0.59 11.12 -14.89
CA VAL A 184 -1.27 11.07 -13.60
C VAL A 184 -2.26 12.21 -13.57
N THR A 185 -3.52 11.93 -13.27
CA THR A 185 -4.60 12.94 -13.32
C THR A 185 -5.53 12.79 -12.13
N ASP A 186 -6.03 13.90 -11.61
CA ASP A 186 -7.03 14.06 -10.55
C ASP A 186 -8.39 14.60 -11.09
N ASP A 187 -8.67 14.37 -12.37
CA ASP A 187 -9.86 14.86 -13.07
C ASP A 187 -11.16 14.11 -12.69
N ASN A 188 -11.06 13.19 -11.75
CA ASN A 188 -12.22 12.40 -11.27
C ASN A 188 -13.23 13.28 -10.54
N SER A 189 -14.50 13.19 -10.91
CA SER A 189 -15.60 13.97 -10.32
C SER A 189 -16.31 13.27 -9.14
N VAL A 190 -16.04 11.99 -8.93
CA VAL A 190 -16.62 11.18 -7.86
C VAL A 190 -15.54 10.39 -7.12
N PRO A 191 -15.68 10.16 -5.79
CA PRO A 191 -14.71 9.37 -5.04
C PRO A 191 -14.75 7.89 -5.44
N ASP A 192 -13.64 7.18 -5.19
CA ASP A 192 -13.60 5.72 -5.23
C ASP A 192 -14.47 5.18 -4.08
N VAL A 193 -15.34 4.24 -4.38
CA VAL A 193 -16.24 3.61 -3.39
C VAL A 193 -15.75 2.21 -3.09
N VAL A 194 -15.50 1.93 -1.81
CA VAL A 194 -15.05 0.61 -1.35
C VAL A 194 -16.00 0.05 -0.32
N VAL A 195 -16.41 -1.20 -0.51
CA VAL A 195 -17.16 -1.99 0.48
C VAL A 195 -16.35 -3.22 0.82
N LYS A 196 -16.13 -3.47 2.11
CA LYS A 196 -15.36 -4.61 2.61
C LYS A 196 -16.09 -5.29 3.75
N TYR A 197 -16.05 -6.61 3.76
CA TYR A 197 -16.47 -7.43 4.88
C TYR A 197 -15.28 -8.21 5.43
N ASN A 198 -15.06 -8.13 6.74
CA ASN A 198 -14.02 -8.87 7.44
C ASN A 198 -14.68 -9.82 8.44
N HIS A 199 -14.20 -11.04 8.47
CA HIS A 199 -14.53 -12.02 9.49
C HIS A 199 -13.23 -12.52 10.12
N ALA A 200 -13.20 -12.58 11.46
CA ALA A 200 -12.04 -13.11 12.18
C ALA A 200 -12.53 -14.00 13.33
N ASP A 201 -11.84 -15.13 13.52
CA ASP A 201 -12.09 -16.09 14.56
C ASP A 201 -10.77 -16.78 14.97
N SER A 202 -10.83 -17.77 15.84
CA SER A 202 -9.69 -18.57 16.31
C SER A 202 -8.89 -19.24 15.18
N TRP A 203 -9.53 -19.62 14.09
CA TRP A 203 -8.86 -20.19 12.91
C TRP A 203 -8.09 -19.18 12.07
N GLY A 204 -8.35 -17.87 12.21
CA GLY A 204 -7.71 -16.81 11.42
C GLY A 204 -8.68 -15.72 11.00
N SER A 205 -8.52 -15.20 9.78
CA SER A 205 -9.36 -14.14 9.24
C SER A 205 -9.61 -14.32 7.74
N LEU A 206 -10.73 -13.81 7.28
CA LEU A 206 -11.12 -13.73 5.87
C LEU A 206 -11.68 -12.33 5.59
N ALA A 207 -11.28 -11.76 4.46
CA ALA A 207 -11.81 -10.49 3.98
C ALA A 207 -12.24 -10.60 2.52
N VAL A 208 -13.37 -9.98 2.21
CA VAL A 208 -13.85 -9.78 0.83
C VAL A 208 -14.09 -8.30 0.64
N ALA A 209 -13.54 -7.72 -0.42
CA ALA A 209 -13.78 -6.32 -0.75
C ALA A 209 -14.19 -6.17 -2.21
N VAL A 210 -15.02 -5.15 -2.46
CA VAL A 210 -15.38 -4.69 -3.80
C VAL A 210 -15.11 -3.19 -3.89
N MET A 211 -14.71 -2.75 -5.07
CA MET A 211 -14.42 -1.36 -5.36
C MET A 211 -15.07 -0.95 -6.68
N ALA A 212 -15.60 0.26 -6.72
CA ALA A 212 -16.05 0.93 -7.95
C ALA A 212 -15.41 2.32 -7.98
N ARG A 213 -14.94 2.72 -9.16
CA ARG A 213 -14.25 3.99 -9.36
C ARG A 213 -14.52 4.56 -10.75
N GLN A 214 -14.40 5.87 -10.87
CA GLN A 214 -14.31 6.58 -12.14
C GLN A 214 -12.83 6.70 -12.51
N LEU A 215 -12.51 6.49 -13.78
CA LEU A 215 -11.22 6.83 -14.37
C LEU A 215 -11.48 8.03 -15.30
N ALA A 216 -10.72 9.10 -15.16
CA ALA A 216 -10.98 10.33 -15.92
C ALA A 216 -9.68 11.00 -16.35
N ILE A 217 -9.76 11.73 -17.47
CA ILE A 217 -8.68 12.59 -17.98
C ILE A 217 -9.29 13.83 -18.64
N GLU A 218 -8.78 15.01 -18.25
CA GLU A 218 -9.05 16.29 -18.89
C GLU A 218 -7.72 17.01 -19.09
N SER A 219 -7.04 16.77 -20.22
CA SER A 219 -5.74 17.35 -20.49
C SER A 219 -5.45 17.41 -22.01
N GLY A 220 -4.84 18.50 -22.47
CA GLY A 220 -4.35 18.62 -23.84
C GLY A 220 -5.42 18.51 -24.92
N GLY A 221 -6.67 18.85 -24.60
CA GLY A 221 -7.82 18.73 -25.51
C GLY A 221 -8.48 17.35 -25.50
N MET A 222 -8.06 16.47 -24.60
CA MET A 222 -8.71 15.21 -24.30
C MET A 222 -9.66 15.43 -23.12
N ASP A 223 -10.87 14.87 -23.20
CA ASP A 223 -11.89 14.88 -22.16
C ASP A 223 -12.65 13.55 -22.28
N ASP A 224 -12.33 12.63 -21.40
CA ASP A 224 -12.98 11.32 -21.37
C ASP A 224 -12.99 10.71 -19.97
N ASN A 225 -13.96 9.83 -19.73
CA ASN A 225 -14.03 9.04 -18.52
C ASN A 225 -14.60 7.64 -18.76
N THR A 226 -14.18 6.70 -17.93
CA THR A 226 -14.70 5.33 -17.91
C THR A 226 -14.80 4.83 -16.48
N ASN A 227 -15.39 3.65 -16.27
CA ASN A 227 -15.53 3.06 -14.96
C ASN A 227 -14.52 1.94 -14.74
N GLY A 228 -14.01 1.85 -13.50
CA GLY A 228 -13.21 0.73 -13.03
C GLY A 228 -13.93 -0.03 -11.92
N TYR A 229 -13.70 -1.34 -11.87
CA TYR A 229 -14.26 -2.24 -10.85
C TYR A 229 -13.22 -3.25 -10.40
N ALA A 230 -13.20 -3.57 -9.12
CA ALA A 230 -12.29 -4.58 -8.61
C ALA A 230 -12.92 -5.38 -7.47
N VAL A 231 -12.43 -6.62 -7.33
CA VAL A 231 -12.75 -7.52 -6.23
C VAL A 231 -11.47 -8.01 -5.58
N SER A 232 -11.50 -8.20 -4.26
CA SER A 232 -10.43 -8.77 -3.46
C SER A 232 -10.96 -9.85 -2.55
N LEU A 233 -10.24 -10.97 -2.50
CA LEU A 233 -10.39 -12.03 -1.51
C LEU A 233 -9.04 -12.23 -0.84
N SER A 234 -8.99 -12.10 0.50
CA SER A 234 -7.75 -12.19 1.25
C SER A 234 -7.98 -12.80 2.61
N GLY A 235 -6.91 -13.26 3.23
CA GLY A 235 -7.05 -13.81 4.57
C GLY A 235 -5.76 -14.38 5.15
N LYS A 236 -5.91 -14.83 6.38
CA LYS A 236 -4.90 -15.52 7.17
C LYS A 236 -5.52 -16.75 7.81
N TYR A 237 -4.87 -17.89 7.65
CA TYR A 237 -5.26 -19.14 8.31
C TYR A 237 -4.18 -19.57 9.30
N ASN A 238 -4.55 -19.74 10.57
CA ASN A 238 -3.66 -20.22 11.63
C ASN A 238 -3.55 -21.75 11.53
N VAL A 239 -2.40 -22.24 11.05
CA VAL A 239 -2.11 -23.68 10.95
C VAL A 239 -1.81 -24.25 12.34
N SER A 240 -1.13 -23.45 13.17
CA SER A 240 -0.83 -23.75 14.57
C SER A 240 -0.83 -22.45 15.39
N ALA A 241 -0.41 -22.50 16.64
CA ALA A 241 -0.22 -21.31 17.47
C ALA A 241 0.88 -20.36 16.94
N THR A 242 1.80 -20.87 16.13
CA THR A 242 2.99 -20.16 15.65
C THR A 242 3.09 -20.05 14.13
N ASP A 243 2.40 -20.93 13.41
CA ASP A 243 2.47 -21.04 11.97
C ASP A 243 1.19 -20.53 11.31
N ASP A 244 1.31 -19.78 10.23
CA ASP A 244 0.16 -19.29 9.48
C ASP A 244 0.39 -19.32 7.96
N ILE A 245 -0.72 -19.42 7.24
CA ILE A 245 -0.81 -19.22 5.81
C ILE A 245 -1.54 -17.90 5.57
N ARG A 246 -1.03 -17.08 4.66
CA ARG A 246 -1.66 -15.83 4.24
C ARG A 246 -1.81 -15.81 2.73
N PHE A 247 -2.92 -15.28 2.28
CA PHE A 247 -3.21 -15.22 0.85
C PHE A 247 -3.98 -13.95 0.49
N THR A 248 -3.84 -13.55 -0.76
CA THR A 248 -4.66 -12.51 -1.40
C THR A 248 -4.84 -12.83 -2.87
N VAL A 249 -6.01 -12.55 -3.40
CA VAL A 249 -6.34 -12.56 -4.82
C VAL A 249 -7.11 -11.29 -5.12
N ASN A 250 -6.62 -10.50 -6.05
CA ASN A 250 -7.18 -9.23 -6.45
C ASN A 250 -7.38 -9.23 -7.96
N SER A 251 -8.54 -8.84 -8.45
CA SER A 251 -8.78 -8.77 -9.89
C SER A 251 -9.75 -7.63 -10.20
N GLY A 252 -9.50 -6.92 -11.30
CA GLY A 252 -10.36 -5.84 -11.72
C GLY A 252 -9.86 -5.10 -12.95
N GLU A 253 -10.70 -4.23 -13.47
CA GLU A 253 -10.41 -3.25 -14.51
C GLU A 253 -10.21 -1.88 -13.86
N GLY A 254 -9.16 -1.16 -14.23
CA GLY A 254 -8.79 0.11 -13.59
C GLY A 254 -8.23 -0.06 -12.17
N LEU A 255 -7.57 -1.19 -11.87
CA LEU A 255 -7.00 -1.50 -10.56
C LEU A 255 -5.53 -1.07 -10.41
N GLY A 256 -4.89 -0.62 -11.48
CA GLY A 256 -3.43 -0.43 -11.57
C GLY A 256 -2.82 0.38 -10.42
N ARG A 257 -3.43 1.51 -10.07
CA ARG A 257 -2.97 2.38 -8.99
C ARG A 257 -2.96 1.70 -7.61
N TYR A 258 -3.82 0.74 -7.37
CA TYR A 258 -3.96 0.08 -6.07
C TYR A 258 -3.04 -1.13 -5.89
N ILE A 259 -2.64 -1.78 -6.99
CA ILE A 259 -1.93 -3.07 -6.97
C ILE A 259 -0.49 -2.93 -7.44
N GLY A 260 0.41 -3.72 -6.85
CA GLY A 260 1.80 -3.84 -7.30
C GLY A 260 2.57 -2.52 -7.30
N LEU A 261 2.24 -1.59 -6.40
CA LEU A 261 2.81 -0.24 -6.36
C LEU A 261 2.66 0.51 -7.70
N ASN A 262 1.49 0.37 -8.32
CA ASN A 262 1.18 0.99 -9.62
C ASN A 262 2.15 0.56 -10.75
N THR A 263 2.49 -0.71 -10.80
CA THR A 263 3.31 -1.28 -11.88
C THR A 263 2.60 -1.14 -13.23
N SER A 264 1.29 -1.42 -13.30
CA SER A 264 0.44 -1.06 -14.44
C SER A 264 -0.29 0.25 -14.20
N ASN A 265 -0.73 0.92 -15.28
CA ASN A 265 -1.65 2.03 -15.18
C ASN A 265 -3.09 1.53 -15.00
N ASP A 266 -4.01 2.46 -14.66
CA ASP A 266 -5.42 2.16 -14.54
C ASP A 266 -6.10 2.01 -15.90
N ALA A 267 -5.68 2.80 -16.88
CA ALA A 267 -6.23 2.82 -18.23
C ALA A 267 -5.16 3.07 -19.29
N VAL A 268 -5.48 2.73 -20.53
CA VAL A 268 -4.79 3.16 -21.73
C VAL A 268 -5.64 4.20 -22.47
N LEU A 269 -4.98 5.16 -23.09
CA LEU A 269 -5.62 6.14 -23.95
C LEU A 269 -5.49 5.66 -25.40
N ASP A 270 -6.60 5.50 -26.10
CA ASP A 270 -6.60 5.11 -27.50
C ASP A 270 -6.26 6.28 -28.46
N ALA A 271 -6.15 5.99 -29.76
CA ALA A 271 -5.86 6.99 -30.79
C ALA A 271 -6.98 8.05 -30.95
N ALA A 272 -8.18 7.77 -30.49
CA ALA A 272 -9.32 8.68 -30.53
C ALA A 272 -9.42 9.53 -29.26
N GLY A 273 -8.51 9.35 -28.30
CA GLY A 273 -8.51 10.05 -27.00
C GLY A 273 -9.52 9.45 -26.00
N LYS A 274 -9.85 8.17 -26.16
CA LYS A 274 -10.76 7.47 -25.24
C LYS A 274 -9.98 6.61 -24.25
N LEU A 275 -10.47 6.57 -23.02
CA LEU A 275 -9.94 5.72 -21.96
C LEU A 275 -10.49 4.32 -22.08
N ASP A 276 -9.61 3.32 -22.04
CA ASP A 276 -9.93 1.92 -21.88
C ASP A 276 -9.26 1.38 -20.62
N ALA A 277 -10.06 0.78 -19.72
CA ALA A 277 -9.59 0.35 -18.41
C ALA A 277 -8.75 -0.93 -18.53
N ILE A 278 -7.53 -0.90 -17.99
CA ILE A 278 -6.62 -2.04 -18.01
C ILE A 278 -7.07 -3.06 -16.96
N LYS A 279 -7.20 -4.32 -17.39
CA LYS A 279 -7.49 -5.43 -16.50
C LYS A 279 -6.22 -5.95 -15.86
N VAL A 280 -6.26 -6.08 -14.53
CA VAL A 280 -5.14 -6.60 -13.74
C VAL A 280 -5.64 -7.67 -12.79
N THR A 281 -4.88 -8.75 -12.68
CA THR A 281 -5.08 -9.80 -11.68
C THR A 281 -3.78 -10.04 -10.95
N GLY A 282 -3.77 -9.89 -9.62
CA GLY A 282 -2.64 -10.19 -8.77
C GLY A 282 -3.00 -11.14 -7.65
N TYR A 283 -2.06 -11.99 -7.27
CA TYR A 283 -2.26 -12.91 -6.17
C TYR A 283 -0.97 -13.18 -5.40
N ALA A 284 -1.12 -13.54 -4.14
CA ALA A 284 -0.01 -13.94 -3.30
C ALA A 284 -0.42 -15.04 -2.35
N LEU A 285 0.55 -15.89 -2.02
CA LEU A 285 0.47 -16.93 -1.00
C LEU A 285 1.75 -16.89 -0.17
N ALA A 286 1.62 -16.92 1.14
CA ALA A 286 2.75 -16.97 2.05
C ALA A 286 2.51 -18.01 3.15
N TYR A 287 3.56 -18.74 3.52
CA TYR A 287 3.58 -19.65 4.66
C TYR A 287 4.68 -19.21 5.62
N LYS A 288 4.29 -18.97 6.87
CA LYS A 288 5.23 -18.69 7.96
C LYS A 288 5.36 -19.91 8.85
N HIS A 289 6.62 -20.32 9.12
CA HIS A 289 6.95 -21.37 10.05
C HIS A 289 7.87 -20.87 11.17
N ALA A 290 7.52 -21.16 12.41
CA ALA A 290 8.38 -20.85 13.56
C ALA A 290 9.15 -22.10 14.00
N TRP A 291 10.46 -22.06 13.83
CA TRP A 291 11.37 -23.11 14.25
C TRP A 291 11.60 -23.13 15.77
N ALA A 292 11.54 -21.95 16.40
CA ALA A 292 11.70 -21.72 17.83
C ALA A 292 11.18 -20.31 18.16
N ASP A 293 11.12 -19.95 19.44
CA ASP A 293 10.60 -18.65 19.92
C ASP A 293 11.18 -17.41 19.20
N LYS A 294 12.41 -17.48 18.73
CA LYS A 294 13.13 -16.37 18.07
C LYS A 294 13.52 -16.63 16.62
N TRP A 295 13.21 -17.81 16.10
CA TRP A 295 13.60 -18.23 14.76
C TRP A 295 12.36 -18.61 13.95
N ARG A 296 12.18 -17.94 12.84
CA ARG A 296 11.09 -18.20 11.89
C ARG A 296 11.54 -17.96 10.46
N SER A 297 10.84 -18.60 9.55
CA SER A 297 11.02 -18.43 8.09
C SER A 297 9.66 -18.19 7.46
N SER A 298 9.66 -17.41 6.37
CA SER A 298 8.50 -17.25 5.51
C SER A 298 8.86 -17.63 4.08
N LEU A 299 8.01 -18.43 3.45
CA LEU A 299 8.03 -18.69 2.01
C LEU A 299 6.91 -17.85 1.40
N ILE A 300 7.25 -17.00 0.43
CA ILE A 300 6.32 -16.07 -0.18
C ILE A 300 6.37 -16.26 -1.70
N TYR A 301 5.21 -16.37 -2.32
CA TYR A 301 5.04 -16.33 -3.77
C TYR A 301 3.99 -15.30 -4.13
N SER A 302 4.30 -14.44 -5.08
CA SER A 302 3.36 -13.47 -5.62
C SER A 302 3.53 -13.33 -7.12
N ALA A 303 2.45 -12.95 -7.80
CA ALA A 303 2.46 -12.71 -9.24
C ALA A 303 1.37 -11.71 -9.62
N GLN A 304 1.60 -11.02 -10.72
CA GLN A 304 0.66 -10.10 -11.35
C GLN A 304 0.54 -10.42 -12.84
N HIS A 305 -0.68 -10.44 -13.34
CA HIS A 305 -0.99 -10.51 -14.75
C HIS A 305 -1.70 -9.23 -15.17
N ILE A 306 -1.19 -8.60 -16.22
CA ILE A 306 -1.73 -7.39 -16.82
C ILE A 306 -2.21 -7.76 -18.20
N ASP A 307 -3.47 -7.50 -18.49
CA ASP A 307 -4.07 -7.72 -19.80
C ASP A 307 -3.83 -6.47 -20.65
N ASN A 308 -3.12 -6.65 -21.75
CA ASN A 308 -2.69 -5.57 -22.63
C ASN A 308 -3.32 -5.70 -24.03
N ASP A 309 -4.53 -6.28 -24.13
CA ASP A 309 -5.24 -6.48 -25.40
C ASP A 309 -5.56 -5.16 -26.13
#